data_934a42f92ad58a6b4316928673067f3c
#
_entry.id   934a42f92ad58a6b4316928673067f3c
#
_cell.length_a   1.000
_cell.length_b   1.000
_cell.length_c   1.000
_cell.angle_alpha   90.00
_cell.angle_beta   90.00
_cell.angle_gamma   90.00
#
_symmetry.space_group_name_H-M   'P 1'
#
loop_
_entity.id
_entity.type
_entity.pdbx_description
1 polymer ?
#
loop_
_entity_poly.entity_id
_entity_poly.type
_entity_poly.pdbx_seq_one_letter_code
_entity_poly.pdbx_strand_id
1 'polypeptide(L)'
;MNGPKKDYSYCMSKNILVSVAWPYASGSRHLGHIGGAYLPADIFARYNRMIGNNVIMVSGSDVHGTPITVRADDEGVEPIEIVNRYHAEFLSYWEKLNIQWDNYTTTMTDNHKEVTQEMFLKIKENGFIEKNKSIQAFDPKENKFLPDRYVEGECPKCNYLEARGDQCDSCGITLDPEELINPKSKINGNPAEFKETEHYFLKLSALNDKLADWLNTKKGWRPHVINFSKSFVDEGLQDRAITRDLDWGIEIPDNELGDGKKIYVWFEAVIGYLS
;
A
#
# COMPACT_ATOMS: atom_id res chain seq x y z
N MET A 1 -55.10 31.58 -6.82
CA MET A 1 -54.17 30.66 -7.45
C MET A 1 -53.06 30.32 -6.44
N ASN A 2 -53.18 29.19 -5.77
CA ASN A 2 -52.18 28.72 -4.84
C ASN A 2 -51.15 27.89 -5.65
N GLY A 3 -49.96 28.48 -5.87
CA GLY A 3 -48.85 27.72 -6.45
C GLY A 3 -48.38 26.61 -5.52
N PRO A 4 -47.81 25.51 -6.05
CA PRO A 4 -47.38 24.40 -5.22
C PRO A 4 -46.31 24.87 -4.25
N LYS A 5 -46.55 24.66 -2.96
CA LYS A 5 -45.54 24.82 -1.90
C LYS A 5 -44.43 23.82 -2.22
N LYS A 6 -43.25 24.28 -2.61
CA LYS A 6 -42.06 23.48 -2.68
C LYS A 6 -41.76 23.02 -1.25
N ASP A 7 -41.98 21.76 -1.00
CA ASP A 7 -41.62 21.09 0.24
C ASP A 7 -40.08 20.97 0.23
N TYR A 8 -39.41 21.95 0.84
CA TYR A 8 -37.99 21.84 1.16
C TYR A 8 -37.89 20.89 2.35
N SER A 9 -38.03 19.59 2.07
CA SER A 9 -37.66 18.59 3.04
C SER A 9 -36.19 18.84 3.39
N TYR A 10 -35.96 19.22 4.63
CA TYR A 10 -34.63 19.37 5.22
C TYR A 10 -33.90 18.05 5.03
N CYS A 11 -33.12 17.96 3.96
CA CYS A 11 -32.23 16.80 3.75
C CYS A 11 -31.22 16.87 4.88
N MET A 12 -31.32 15.98 5.87
CA MET A 12 -30.34 15.92 6.95
C MET A 12 -28.95 15.83 6.33
N SER A 13 -28.04 16.74 6.74
CA SER A 13 -26.67 16.74 6.25
C SER A 13 -26.01 15.39 6.53
N LYS A 14 -25.34 14.84 5.54
CA LYS A 14 -24.60 13.57 5.66
C LYS A 14 -23.18 13.84 6.13
N ASN A 15 -22.65 12.95 6.95
CA ASN A 15 -21.22 12.90 7.21
C ASN A 15 -20.57 12.02 6.13
N ILE A 16 -19.59 12.57 5.42
CA ILE A 16 -18.92 11.93 4.29
C ILE A 16 -17.42 12.00 4.53
N LEU A 17 -16.77 10.83 4.57
CA LEU A 17 -15.33 10.71 4.52
C LEU A 17 -14.90 10.37 3.09
N VAL A 18 -14.00 11.17 2.54
CA VAL A 18 -13.37 10.95 1.23
C VAL A 18 -11.91 10.58 1.49
N SER A 19 -11.63 9.29 1.44
CA SER A 19 -10.28 8.76 1.60
C SER A 19 -9.67 8.50 0.22
N VAL A 20 -8.58 9.17 -0.10
CA VAL A 20 -7.89 9.03 -1.39
C VAL A 20 -6.65 8.17 -1.21
N ALA A 21 -6.39 7.29 -2.19
CA ALA A 21 -5.25 6.38 -2.14
C ALA A 21 -3.93 7.13 -1.93
N TRP A 22 -3.10 6.63 -1.02
CA TRP A 22 -1.80 7.19 -0.67
C TRP A 22 -0.78 6.86 -1.75
N PRO A 23 -0.14 7.85 -2.38
CA PRO A 23 0.90 7.62 -3.37
C PRO A 23 2.26 7.38 -2.71
N TYR A 24 3.05 6.47 -3.26
CA TYR A 24 4.47 6.39 -2.90
C TYR A 24 5.21 7.69 -3.20
N ALA A 25 5.96 8.20 -2.23
CA ALA A 25 6.82 9.37 -2.39
C ALA A 25 8.14 9.01 -3.09
N SER A 26 8.08 8.30 -4.22
CA SER A 26 9.24 7.82 -4.99
C SER A 26 9.38 8.42 -6.38
N GLY A 27 8.47 9.32 -6.78
CA GLY A 27 8.47 9.93 -8.11
C GLY A 27 7.32 10.89 -8.31
N SER A 28 7.44 11.78 -9.32
CA SER A 28 6.45 12.79 -9.66
C SER A 28 5.09 12.17 -10.03
N ARG A 29 4.02 12.92 -9.77
CA ARG A 29 2.67 12.52 -10.20
C ARG A 29 2.42 12.96 -11.63
N HIS A 30 2.00 12.04 -12.48
CA HIS A 30 1.58 12.33 -13.84
C HIS A 30 0.06 12.56 -13.95
N LEU A 31 -0.40 13.01 -15.11
CA LEU A 31 -1.82 13.33 -15.34
C LEU A 31 -2.78 12.17 -15.01
N GLY A 32 -2.35 10.93 -15.20
CA GLY A 32 -3.17 9.76 -14.85
C GLY A 32 -3.44 9.64 -13.35
N HIS A 33 -2.48 9.96 -12.48
CA HIS A 33 -2.69 10.01 -11.05
C HIS A 33 -3.64 11.15 -10.68
N ILE A 34 -3.39 12.35 -11.22
CA ILE A 34 -4.14 13.56 -10.90
C ILE A 34 -5.59 13.42 -11.37
N GLY A 35 -5.81 13.08 -12.64
CA GLY A 35 -7.15 12.94 -13.23
C GLY A 35 -7.89 11.67 -12.82
N GLY A 36 -7.16 10.61 -12.43
CA GLY A 36 -7.77 9.34 -12.05
C GLY A 36 -8.16 9.22 -10.56
N ALA A 37 -7.44 9.88 -9.67
CA ALA A 37 -7.66 9.75 -8.23
C ALA A 37 -7.97 11.10 -7.54
N TYR A 38 -7.09 12.09 -7.66
CA TYR A 38 -7.13 13.28 -6.78
C TYR A 38 -8.18 14.29 -7.19
N LEU A 39 -8.24 14.69 -8.46
CA LEU A 39 -9.26 15.63 -8.95
C LEU A 39 -10.69 15.10 -8.82
N PRO A 40 -11.01 13.85 -9.17
CA PRO A 40 -12.37 13.33 -8.95
C PRO A 40 -12.80 13.35 -7.49
N ALA A 41 -11.87 13.06 -6.57
CA ALA A 41 -12.14 13.10 -5.14
C ALA A 41 -12.42 14.54 -4.64
N ASP A 42 -11.61 15.51 -5.07
CA ASP A 42 -11.79 16.93 -4.73
C ASP A 42 -13.11 17.48 -5.29
N ILE A 43 -13.43 17.16 -6.55
CA ILE A 43 -14.73 17.56 -7.16
C ILE A 43 -15.89 16.98 -6.37
N PHE A 44 -15.82 15.70 -5.98
CA PHE A 44 -16.84 15.05 -5.17
C PHE A 44 -16.97 15.71 -3.79
N ALA A 45 -15.85 15.97 -3.12
CA ALA A 45 -15.84 16.64 -1.81
C ALA A 45 -16.43 18.04 -1.87
N ARG A 46 -16.00 18.87 -2.85
CA ARG A 46 -16.52 20.23 -3.07
C ARG A 46 -18.02 20.22 -3.35
N TYR A 47 -18.48 19.35 -4.25
CA TYR A 47 -19.90 19.24 -4.57
C TYR A 47 -20.72 18.94 -3.31
N ASN A 48 -20.29 17.97 -2.51
CA ASN A 48 -21.01 17.61 -1.30
C ASN A 48 -20.99 18.72 -0.23
N ARG A 49 -19.88 19.45 -0.08
CA ARG A 49 -19.84 20.64 0.79
C ARG A 49 -20.82 21.73 0.31
N MET A 50 -20.89 21.97 -1.01
CA MET A 50 -21.80 22.96 -1.60
C MET A 50 -23.28 22.65 -1.36
N ILE A 51 -23.68 21.38 -1.31
CA ILE A 51 -25.07 20.98 -1.01
C ILE A 51 -25.35 20.79 0.48
N GLY A 52 -24.40 21.19 1.36
CA GLY A 52 -24.60 21.26 2.81
C GLY A 52 -24.27 19.97 3.56
N ASN A 53 -23.56 19.01 2.95
CA ASN A 53 -23.04 17.85 3.66
C ASN A 53 -21.77 18.22 4.46
N ASN A 54 -21.55 17.48 5.55
CA ASN A 54 -20.32 17.56 6.33
C ASN A 54 -19.30 16.60 5.71
N VAL A 55 -18.20 17.14 5.13
CA VAL A 55 -17.23 16.35 4.35
C VAL A 55 -15.83 16.54 4.91
N ILE A 56 -15.15 15.42 5.16
CA ILE A 56 -13.72 15.37 5.45
C ILE A 56 -13.04 14.64 4.30
N MET A 57 -12.01 15.24 3.70
CA MET A 57 -11.20 14.67 2.62
C MET A 57 -9.76 14.50 3.07
N VAL A 58 -9.26 13.27 3.05
CA VAL A 58 -7.95 12.89 3.58
C VAL A 58 -7.13 12.06 2.61
N SER A 59 -5.82 12.20 2.70
CA SER A 59 -4.81 11.35 2.07
C SER A 59 -3.44 11.62 2.71
N GLY A 60 -2.40 11.07 2.13
CA GLY A 60 -1.02 11.29 2.54
C GLY A 60 -0.03 10.65 1.59
N SER A 61 1.25 10.83 1.86
CA SER A 61 2.32 10.15 1.13
C SER A 61 2.71 8.85 1.83
N ASP A 62 2.70 7.76 1.08
CA ASP A 62 3.24 6.47 1.51
C ASP A 62 4.76 6.50 1.35
N VAL A 63 5.50 6.27 2.45
CA VAL A 63 6.94 6.55 2.47
C VAL A 63 7.83 5.34 2.78
N HIS A 64 7.27 4.19 3.08
CA HIS A 64 8.06 3.01 3.47
C HIS A 64 8.17 1.93 2.38
N GLY A 65 7.63 2.18 1.19
CA GLY A 65 7.67 1.21 0.09
C GLY A 65 9.05 1.03 -0.53
N THR A 66 9.34 -0.19 -0.98
CA THR A 66 10.56 -0.55 -1.72
C THR A 66 10.88 0.40 -2.91
N PRO A 67 9.89 0.99 -3.64
CA PRO A 67 10.20 1.96 -4.69
C PRO A 67 11.00 3.18 -4.23
N ILE A 68 10.93 3.51 -2.93
CA ILE A 68 11.68 4.63 -2.35
C ILE A 68 13.14 4.25 -2.14
N THR A 69 13.39 3.07 -1.56
CA THR A 69 14.76 2.58 -1.34
C THR A 69 15.48 2.33 -2.66
N VAL A 70 14.81 1.70 -3.64
CA VAL A 70 15.38 1.54 -4.99
C VAL A 70 15.76 2.88 -5.61
N ARG A 71 14.90 3.88 -5.49
CA ARG A 71 15.17 5.23 -5.99
C ARG A 71 16.32 5.91 -5.26
N ALA A 72 16.40 5.74 -3.95
CA ALA A 72 17.49 6.25 -3.12
C ALA A 72 18.83 5.63 -3.52
N ASP A 73 18.88 4.32 -3.69
CA ASP A 73 20.06 3.59 -4.15
C ASP A 73 20.49 4.03 -5.55
N ASP A 74 19.55 4.16 -6.51
CA ASP A 74 19.81 4.62 -7.88
C ASP A 74 20.40 6.05 -7.92
N GLU A 75 20.01 6.92 -6.98
CA GLU A 75 20.48 8.30 -6.88
C GLU A 75 21.66 8.48 -5.91
N GLY A 76 22.02 7.46 -5.14
CA GLY A 76 23.09 7.50 -4.13
C GLY A 76 22.80 8.45 -2.96
N VAL A 77 21.55 8.51 -2.51
CA VAL A 77 21.07 9.36 -1.41
C VAL A 77 20.32 8.53 -0.37
N GLU A 78 20.05 9.11 0.79
CA GLU A 78 19.25 8.45 1.82
C GLU A 78 17.75 8.42 1.43
N PRO A 79 16.99 7.36 1.78
CA PRO A 79 15.56 7.26 1.50
C PRO A 79 14.74 8.47 1.94
N ILE A 80 15.11 9.09 3.07
CA ILE A 80 14.43 10.28 3.60
C ILE A 80 14.55 11.49 2.66
N GLU A 81 15.61 11.61 1.88
CA GLU A 81 15.78 12.71 0.92
C GLU A 81 14.80 12.55 -0.25
N ILE A 82 14.61 11.32 -0.72
CA ILE A 82 13.60 11.00 -1.74
C ILE A 82 12.20 11.34 -1.23
N VAL A 83 11.86 10.89 -0.03
CA VAL A 83 10.57 11.16 0.62
C VAL A 83 10.30 12.66 0.71
N ASN A 84 11.24 13.42 1.29
CA ASN A 84 11.07 14.87 1.49
C ASN A 84 10.88 15.61 0.18
N ARG A 85 11.64 15.24 -0.86
CA ARG A 85 11.54 15.83 -2.19
C ARG A 85 10.16 15.63 -2.80
N TYR A 86 9.71 14.39 -2.88
CA TYR A 86 8.44 14.08 -3.56
C TYR A 86 7.21 14.43 -2.74
N HIS A 87 7.28 14.36 -1.42
CA HIS A 87 6.19 14.86 -0.57
C HIS A 87 5.99 16.37 -0.77
N ALA A 88 7.08 17.16 -0.75
CA ALA A 88 7.00 18.59 -1.01
C ALA A 88 6.50 18.90 -2.43
N GLU A 89 6.91 18.12 -3.41
CA GLU A 89 6.41 18.24 -4.78
C GLU A 89 4.92 17.97 -4.87
N PHE A 90 4.38 16.95 -4.18
CA PHE A 90 2.95 16.66 -4.14
C PHE A 90 2.16 17.82 -3.52
N LEU A 91 2.62 18.36 -2.39
CA LEU A 91 1.98 19.53 -1.76
C LEU A 91 1.90 20.71 -2.74
N SER A 92 2.99 20.95 -3.52
CA SER A 92 2.99 21.96 -4.58
C SER A 92 1.97 21.70 -5.69
N TYR A 93 1.73 20.44 -6.05
CA TYR A 93 0.70 20.09 -7.03
C TYR A 93 -0.71 20.35 -6.49
N TRP A 94 -0.95 19.97 -5.24
CA TRP A 94 -2.26 20.21 -4.59
C TRP A 94 -2.56 21.69 -4.49
N GLU A 95 -1.60 22.51 -4.13
CA GLU A 95 -1.74 23.97 -4.11
C GLU A 95 -2.05 24.52 -5.52
N LYS A 96 -1.26 24.20 -6.53
CA LYS A 96 -1.45 24.68 -7.91
C LYS A 96 -2.77 24.25 -8.54
N LEU A 97 -3.26 23.06 -8.19
CA LEU A 97 -4.55 22.54 -8.65
C LEU A 97 -5.71 22.97 -7.75
N ASN A 98 -5.42 23.72 -6.67
CA ASN A 98 -6.39 24.12 -5.67
C ASN A 98 -7.20 22.94 -5.09
N ILE A 99 -6.54 21.77 -4.91
CA ILE A 99 -7.15 20.62 -4.24
C ILE A 99 -7.16 20.89 -2.74
N GLN A 100 -8.32 20.76 -2.11
CA GLN A 100 -8.55 21.13 -0.70
C GLN A 100 -8.64 19.89 0.18
N TRP A 101 -7.53 19.55 0.82
CA TRP A 101 -7.47 18.52 1.85
C TRP A 101 -7.88 19.07 3.22
N ASP A 102 -8.61 18.29 4.00
CA ASP A 102 -8.76 18.55 5.44
C ASP A 102 -7.52 18.04 6.19
N ASN A 103 -6.94 16.92 5.72
CA ASN A 103 -5.63 16.45 6.15
C ASN A 103 -4.89 15.76 5.01
N TYR A 104 -3.67 16.20 4.74
CA TYR A 104 -2.71 15.52 3.86
C TYR A 104 -1.40 15.35 4.62
N THR A 105 -1.09 14.12 5.01
CA THR A 105 0.02 13.78 5.91
C THR A 105 1.00 12.80 5.26
N THR A 106 1.75 12.07 6.05
CA THR A 106 2.70 11.04 5.59
C THR A 106 2.72 9.88 6.59
N THR A 107 3.02 8.68 6.13
CA THR A 107 3.23 7.51 7.00
C THR A 107 4.53 7.59 7.84
N MET A 108 5.28 8.72 7.77
CA MET A 108 6.49 8.98 8.56
C MET A 108 6.20 9.56 9.96
N THR A 109 4.95 9.87 10.28
CA THR A 109 4.62 10.49 11.57
C THR A 109 4.76 9.51 12.73
N ASP A 110 5.14 10.01 13.91
CA ASP A 110 5.19 9.20 15.14
C ASP A 110 3.82 8.61 15.46
N ASN A 111 2.74 9.39 15.28
CA ASN A 111 1.38 8.90 15.44
C ASN A 111 1.07 7.68 14.55
N HIS A 112 1.47 7.71 13.27
CA HIS A 112 1.26 6.58 12.37
C HIS A 112 2.03 5.34 12.84
N LYS A 113 3.29 5.53 13.26
CA LYS A 113 4.12 4.45 13.83
C LYS A 113 3.46 3.81 15.05
N GLU A 114 3.03 4.62 16.01
CA GLU A 114 2.37 4.16 17.23
C GLU A 114 1.09 3.38 16.93
N VAL A 115 0.20 3.94 16.12
CA VAL A 115 -1.08 3.29 15.75
C VAL A 115 -0.83 1.99 14.98
N THR A 116 0.16 1.96 14.10
CA THR A 116 0.54 0.74 13.35
C THR A 116 1.03 -0.36 14.29
N GLN A 117 1.91 0.00 15.22
CA GLN A 117 2.46 -0.95 16.21
C GLN A 117 1.39 -1.45 17.18
N GLU A 118 0.51 -0.58 17.66
CA GLU A 118 -0.63 -0.98 18.49
C GLU A 118 -1.58 -1.93 17.75
N MET A 119 -1.90 -1.62 16.49
CA MET A 119 -2.76 -2.48 15.67
C MET A 119 -2.12 -3.85 15.42
N PHE A 120 -0.81 -3.88 15.13
CA PHE A 120 -0.05 -5.11 14.99
C PHE A 120 -0.17 -5.98 16.25
N LEU A 121 0.12 -5.42 17.43
CA LEU A 121 0.04 -6.14 18.70
C LEU A 121 -1.37 -6.65 18.98
N LYS A 122 -2.39 -5.84 18.75
CA LYS A 122 -3.79 -6.21 18.96
C LYS A 122 -4.24 -7.35 18.03
N ILE A 123 -3.83 -7.33 16.77
CA ILE A 123 -4.14 -8.40 15.80
C ILE A 123 -3.39 -9.69 16.21
N LYS A 124 -2.14 -9.57 16.67
CA LYS A 124 -1.34 -10.69 17.18
C LYS A 124 -1.97 -11.31 18.44
N GLU A 125 -2.37 -10.49 19.39
CA GLU A 125 -3.06 -10.93 20.63
C GLU A 125 -4.36 -11.66 20.33
N ASN A 126 -5.10 -11.25 19.29
CA ASN A 126 -6.30 -11.93 18.83
C ASN A 126 -6.03 -13.21 18.01
N GLY A 127 -4.77 -13.63 17.85
CA GLY A 127 -4.39 -14.88 17.20
C GLY A 127 -4.43 -14.86 15.68
N PHE A 128 -4.49 -13.66 15.05
CA PHE A 128 -4.48 -13.51 13.59
C PHE A 128 -3.10 -13.20 13.00
N ILE A 129 -2.08 -13.07 13.84
CA ILE A 129 -0.67 -12.98 13.40
C ILE A 129 0.10 -14.15 14.00
N GLU A 130 0.85 -14.87 13.18
CA GLU A 130 1.72 -15.97 13.61
C GLU A 130 3.07 -15.91 12.91
N LYS A 131 4.09 -16.51 13.52
CA LYS A 131 5.41 -16.67 12.88
C LYS A 131 5.39 -17.85 11.94
N ASN A 132 5.96 -17.66 10.77
CA ASN A 132 6.16 -18.72 9.79
C ASN A 132 7.44 -18.48 9.01
N LYS A 133 7.97 -19.52 8.43
CA LYS A 133 9.17 -19.51 7.59
C LYS A 133 8.77 -19.29 6.14
N SER A 134 9.57 -18.53 5.44
CA SER A 134 9.49 -18.35 3.99
C SER A 134 10.88 -18.42 3.39
N ILE A 135 10.94 -18.81 2.14
CA ILE A 135 12.18 -18.75 1.35
C ILE A 135 12.21 -17.38 0.70
N GLN A 136 13.35 -16.70 0.78
CA GLN A 136 13.54 -15.39 0.17
C GLN A 136 14.89 -15.30 -0.53
N ALA A 137 14.94 -14.44 -1.55
CA ALA A 137 16.17 -14.16 -2.26
C ALA A 137 17.19 -13.49 -1.34
N PHE A 138 18.44 -13.88 -1.45
CA PHE A 138 19.54 -13.43 -0.63
C PHE A 138 20.75 -13.12 -1.50
N ASP A 139 21.38 -11.98 -1.24
CA ASP A 139 22.64 -11.61 -1.86
C ASP A 139 23.81 -12.06 -0.97
N PRO A 140 24.58 -13.07 -1.36
CA PRO A 140 25.68 -13.59 -0.54
C PRO A 140 26.85 -12.62 -0.42
N LYS A 141 27.01 -11.66 -1.36
CA LYS A 141 28.08 -10.70 -1.34
C LYS A 141 27.78 -9.52 -0.40
N GLU A 142 26.57 -9.04 -0.44
CA GLU A 142 26.09 -7.98 0.46
C GLU A 142 25.63 -8.54 1.82
N ASN A 143 25.54 -9.88 1.92
CA ASN A 143 25.08 -10.60 3.12
C ASN A 143 23.71 -10.11 3.61
N LYS A 144 22.77 -9.87 2.66
CA LYS A 144 21.43 -9.40 3.00
C LYS A 144 20.34 -10.07 2.14
N PHE A 145 19.14 -10.12 2.69
CA PHE A 145 17.96 -10.52 1.92
C PHE A 145 17.57 -9.42 0.93
N LEU A 146 17.06 -9.86 -0.22
CA LEU A 146 16.64 -8.99 -1.30
C LEU A 146 15.11 -8.90 -1.34
N PRO A 147 14.52 -7.70 -1.19
CA PRO A 147 13.12 -7.49 -1.52
C PRO A 147 12.84 -7.84 -2.98
N ASP A 148 11.61 -8.21 -3.29
CA ASP A 148 11.21 -8.73 -4.61
C ASP A 148 11.71 -7.85 -5.78
N ARG A 149 11.67 -6.52 -5.66
CA ARG A 149 12.13 -5.57 -6.70
C ARG A 149 13.65 -5.42 -6.81
N TYR A 150 14.40 -5.99 -5.89
CA TYR A 150 15.85 -6.07 -5.97
C TYR A 150 16.33 -7.37 -6.62
N VAL A 151 15.41 -8.23 -7.07
CA VAL A 151 15.70 -9.44 -7.82
C VAL A 151 15.28 -9.24 -9.27
N GLU A 152 16.18 -9.51 -10.19
CA GLU A 152 15.94 -9.50 -11.64
C GLU A 152 16.31 -10.84 -12.23
N GLY A 153 15.61 -11.25 -13.30
CA GLY A 153 15.91 -12.49 -14.02
C GLY A 153 15.09 -12.60 -15.29
N GLU A 154 15.19 -13.73 -15.96
CA GLU A 154 14.41 -14.03 -17.16
C GLU A 154 13.00 -14.49 -16.77
N CYS A 155 11.99 -13.92 -17.41
CA CYS A 155 10.59 -14.27 -17.21
C CYS A 155 10.31 -15.69 -17.74
N PRO A 156 9.76 -16.62 -16.93
CA PRO A 156 9.47 -17.98 -17.37
C PRO A 156 8.37 -18.07 -18.44
N LYS A 157 7.56 -16.99 -18.61
CA LYS A 157 6.46 -16.98 -19.56
C LYS A 157 6.82 -16.38 -20.92
N CYS A 158 7.56 -15.27 -20.95
CA CYS A 158 7.83 -14.53 -22.19
C CYS A 158 9.33 -14.36 -22.51
N ASN A 159 10.21 -14.92 -21.68
CA ASN A 159 11.67 -14.86 -21.81
C ASN A 159 12.25 -13.43 -21.79
N TYR A 160 11.52 -12.47 -21.23
CA TYR A 160 12.05 -11.12 -21.01
C TYR A 160 13.16 -11.17 -19.96
N LEU A 161 14.34 -10.65 -20.27
CA LEU A 161 15.58 -10.86 -19.49
C LEU A 161 15.70 -9.99 -18.23
N GLU A 162 14.81 -9.00 -18.07
CA GLU A 162 14.83 -8.02 -16.97
C GLU A 162 13.51 -8.04 -16.20
N ALA A 163 12.88 -9.21 -16.10
CA ALA A 163 11.68 -9.36 -15.27
C ALA A 163 12.06 -9.22 -13.79
N ARG A 164 11.20 -8.58 -13.02
CA ARG A 164 11.39 -8.36 -11.58
C ARG A 164 10.77 -9.48 -10.76
N GLY A 165 11.22 -9.61 -9.53
CA GLY A 165 10.74 -10.66 -8.63
C GLY A 165 9.26 -10.54 -8.23
N ASP A 166 8.60 -9.40 -8.49
CA ASP A 166 7.16 -9.22 -8.21
C ASP A 166 6.30 -9.28 -9.47
N GLN A 167 6.86 -8.95 -10.63
CA GLN A 167 6.13 -8.99 -11.91
C GLN A 167 7.06 -8.86 -13.12
N CYS A 168 6.58 -9.30 -14.28
CA CYS A 168 7.23 -9.07 -15.56
C CYS A 168 6.70 -7.79 -16.21
N ASP A 169 7.57 -6.79 -16.41
CA ASP A 169 7.21 -5.52 -17.05
C ASP A 169 6.79 -5.69 -18.54
N SER A 170 7.18 -6.80 -19.21
CA SER A 170 6.84 -7.06 -20.60
C SER A 170 5.48 -7.72 -20.80
N CYS A 171 5.15 -8.76 -20.03
CA CYS A 171 3.89 -9.51 -20.22
C CYS A 171 2.88 -9.35 -19.08
N GLY A 172 3.23 -8.61 -18.02
CA GLY A 172 2.34 -8.28 -16.91
C GLY A 172 2.01 -9.42 -15.94
N ILE A 173 2.68 -10.59 -16.09
CA ILE A 173 2.45 -11.69 -15.14
C ILE A 173 3.03 -11.33 -13.77
N THR A 174 2.30 -11.66 -12.70
CA THR A 174 2.82 -11.64 -11.34
C THR A 174 3.80 -12.80 -11.16
N LEU A 175 4.90 -12.56 -10.48
CA LEU A 175 5.98 -13.51 -10.25
C LEU A 175 6.36 -13.51 -8.77
N ASP A 176 6.89 -14.63 -8.31
CA ASP A 176 7.71 -14.70 -7.12
C ASP A 176 9.20 -14.80 -7.54
N PRO A 177 10.15 -14.27 -6.75
CA PRO A 177 11.59 -14.30 -7.11
C PRO A 177 12.13 -15.68 -7.47
N GLU A 178 11.59 -16.74 -6.86
CA GLU A 178 11.95 -18.13 -7.11
C GLU A 178 11.54 -18.63 -8.49
N GLU A 179 10.56 -18.00 -9.13
CA GLU A 179 10.07 -18.37 -10.46
C GLU A 179 10.95 -17.82 -11.59
N LEU A 180 11.77 -16.80 -11.29
CA LEU A 180 12.67 -16.23 -12.27
C LEU A 180 13.74 -17.22 -12.71
N ILE A 181 14.04 -17.22 -13.99
CA ILE A 181 15.16 -17.98 -14.55
C ILE A 181 16.43 -17.16 -14.37
N ASN A 182 17.47 -17.75 -13.77
CA ASN A 182 18.75 -17.10 -13.47
C ASN A 182 18.57 -15.81 -12.65
N PRO A 183 17.91 -15.86 -11.46
CA PRO A 183 17.71 -14.69 -10.63
C PRO A 183 19.04 -14.09 -10.16
N LYS A 184 19.13 -12.77 -10.19
CA LYS A 184 20.32 -12.00 -9.80
C LYS A 184 19.93 -10.80 -8.95
N SER A 185 20.85 -10.37 -8.09
CA SER A 185 20.74 -9.12 -7.34
C SER A 185 20.83 -7.92 -8.28
N LYS A 186 19.86 -7.02 -8.22
CA LYS A 186 19.91 -5.74 -8.95
C LYS A 186 21.02 -4.83 -8.42
N ILE A 187 21.44 -5.00 -7.17
CA ILE A 187 22.45 -4.16 -6.53
C ILE A 187 23.82 -4.31 -7.20
N ASN A 188 24.19 -5.54 -7.54
CA ASN A 188 25.56 -5.84 -7.99
C ASN A 188 25.62 -6.86 -9.15
N GLY A 189 24.49 -7.33 -9.65
CA GLY A 189 24.40 -8.29 -10.76
C GLY A 189 24.79 -9.73 -10.41
N ASN A 190 25.14 -10.04 -9.16
CA ASN A 190 25.51 -11.39 -8.77
C ASN A 190 24.28 -12.32 -8.71
N PRO A 191 24.46 -13.64 -8.93
CA PRO A 191 23.38 -14.60 -8.73
C PRO A 191 22.78 -14.48 -7.32
N ALA A 192 21.47 -14.47 -7.23
CA ALA A 192 20.76 -14.51 -5.96
C ALA A 192 20.70 -15.96 -5.46
N GLU A 193 20.92 -16.16 -4.16
CA GLU A 193 20.64 -17.42 -3.47
C GLU A 193 19.24 -17.35 -2.85
N PHE A 194 18.69 -18.52 -2.48
CA PHE A 194 17.43 -18.58 -1.75
C PHE A 194 17.67 -19.15 -0.36
N LYS A 195 17.27 -18.41 0.67
CA LYS A 195 17.46 -18.80 2.07
C LYS A 195 16.16 -18.71 2.85
N GLU A 196 16.03 -19.61 3.82
CA GLU A 196 14.92 -19.58 4.77
C GLU A 196 15.08 -18.39 5.71
N THR A 197 14.00 -17.64 5.89
CA THR A 197 13.88 -16.56 6.88
C THR A 197 12.53 -16.64 7.58
N GLU A 198 12.43 -16.15 8.80
CA GLU A 198 11.21 -16.20 9.60
C GLU A 198 10.53 -14.83 9.59
N HIS A 199 9.22 -14.83 9.33
CA HIS A 199 8.39 -13.62 9.28
C HIS A 199 7.10 -13.78 10.06
N TYR A 200 6.46 -12.65 10.38
CA TYR A 200 5.07 -12.65 10.80
C TYR A 200 4.13 -12.71 9.62
N PHE A 201 3.12 -13.56 9.71
CA PHE A 201 2.07 -13.75 8.70
C PHE A 201 0.72 -13.34 9.28
N LEU A 202 -0.04 -12.56 8.52
CA LEU A 202 -1.45 -12.30 8.79
C LEU A 202 -2.28 -13.45 8.24
N LYS A 203 -3.07 -14.08 9.13
CA LYS A 203 -3.94 -15.22 8.81
C LYS A 203 -5.20 -14.75 8.09
N LEU A 204 -5.04 -14.36 6.81
CA LEU A 204 -6.17 -13.94 5.98
C LEU A 204 -7.14 -15.09 5.73
N SER A 205 -6.63 -16.33 5.64
CA SER A 205 -7.45 -17.54 5.50
C SER A 205 -8.49 -17.69 6.61
N ALA A 206 -8.15 -17.33 7.84
CA ALA A 206 -9.05 -17.36 8.99
C ALA A 206 -10.17 -16.28 8.94
N LEU A 207 -10.04 -15.30 8.04
CA LEU A 207 -11.01 -14.22 7.86
C LEU A 207 -11.90 -14.42 6.62
N ASN A 208 -11.66 -15.46 5.83
CA ASN A 208 -12.31 -15.69 4.53
C ASN A 208 -13.84 -15.63 4.61
N ASP A 209 -14.44 -16.46 5.46
CA ASP A 209 -15.90 -16.55 5.60
C ASP A 209 -16.51 -15.24 6.12
N LYS A 210 -15.85 -14.61 7.09
CA LYS A 210 -16.28 -13.30 7.62
C LYS A 210 -16.27 -12.21 6.55
N LEU A 211 -15.25 -12.22 5.67
CA LEU A 211 -15.16 -11.28 4.56
C LEU A 211 -16.20 -11.56 3.48
N ALA A 212 -16.46 -12.84 3.17
CA ALA A 212 -17.52 -13.24 2.25
C ALA A 212 -18.89 -12.74 2.73
N ASP A 213 -19.22 -13.00 3.99
CA ASP A 213 -20.46 -12.52 4.60
C ASP A 213 -20.56 -11.00 4.59
N TRP A 214 -19.48 -10.30 4.97
CA TRP A 214 -19.44 -8.84 4.95
C TRP A 214 -19.62 -8.27 3.54
N LEU A 215 -18.97 -8.83 2.52
CA LEU A 215 -19.14 -8.41 1.12
C LEU A 215 -20.58 -8.60 0.63
N ASN A 216 -21.28 -9.64 1.09
CA ASN A 216 -22.70 -9.87 0.75
C ASN A 216 -23.63 -8.79 1.31
N THR A 217 -23.24 -8.07 2.36
CA THR A 217 -24.01 -6.95 2.90
C THR A 217 -23.85 -5.65 2.11
N LYS A 218 -22.86 -5.55 1.22
CA LYS A 218 -22.53 -4.28 0.54
C LYS A 218 -23.52 -3.93 -0.54
N LYS A 219 -24.14 -2.75 -0.39
CA LYS A 219 -25.05 -2.15 -1.36
C LYS A 219 -24.47 -0.87 -1.90
N GLY A 220 -24.62 -0.62 -3.19
CA GLY A 220 -24.16 0.63 -3.82
C GLY A 220 -22.68 0.68 -4.19
N TRP A 221 -21.93 -0.39 -3.98
CA TRP A 221 -20.56 -0.49 -4.48
C TRP A 221 -20.58 -0.66 -6.01
N ARG A 222 -19.55 -0.14 -6.67
CA ARG A 222 -19.41 -0.30 -8.14
C ARG A 222 -19.34 -1.79 -8.49
N PRO A 223 -20.08 -2.26 -9.52
CA PRO A 223 -20.15 -3.69 -9.83
C PRO A 223 -18.79 -4.36 -10.02
N HIS A 224 -17.85 -3.70 -10.70
CA HIS A 224 -16.51 -4.26 -10.90
C HIS A 224 -15.72 -4.43 -9.60
N VAL A 225 -15.90 -3.52 -8.64
CA VAL A 225 -15.22 -3.61 -7.32
C VAL A 225 -15.76 -4.79 -6.52
N ILE A 226 -17.09 -4.88 -6.39
CA ILE A 226 -17.71 -5.95 -5.60
C ILE A 226 -17.48 -7.33 -6.23
N ASN A 227 -17.54 -7.43 -7.55
CA ASN A 227 -17.32 -8.70 -8.26
C ASN A 227 -15.88 -9.16 -8.13
N PHE A 228 -14.90 -8.25 -8.31
CA PHE A 228 -13.48 -8.56 -8.10
C PHE A 228 -13.22 -9.02 -6.66
N SER A 229 -13.73 -8.28 -5.66
CA SER A 229 -13.53 -8.62 -4.26
C SER A 229 -14.14 -9.99 -3.91
N LYS A 230 -15.32 -10.31 -4.44
CA LYS A 230 -15.96 -11.62 -4.22
C LYS A 230 -15.15 -12.74 -4.88
N SER A 231 -14.76 -12.57 -6.15
CA SER A 231 -13.93 -13.57 -6.84
C SER A 231 -12.65 -13.88 -6.05
N PHE A 232 -11.99 -12.84 -5.55
CA PHE A 232 -10.76 -12.99 -4.77
C PHE A 232 -10.97 -13.76 -3.44
N VAL A 233 -12.10 -13.54 -2.77
CA VAL A 233 -12.47 -14.29 -1.56
C VAL A 233 -12.94 -15.71 -1.87
N ASP A 234 -13.68 -15.90 -2.98
CA ASP A 234 -14.19 -17.22 -3.42
C ASP A 234 -13.03 -18.16 -3.84
N GLU A 235 -11.91 -17.62 -4.32
CA GLU A 235 -10.69 -18.37 -4.62
C GLU A 235 -9.95 -18.86 -3.35
N GLY A 236 -10.31 -18.32 -2.19
CA GLY A 236 -9.70 -18.62 -0.90
C GLY A 236 -8.49 -17.72 -0.59
N LEU A 237 -8.61 -16.93 0.46
CA LEU A 237 -7.54 -16.04 0.90
C LEU A 237 -6.34 -16.83 1.44
N GLN A 238 -5.15 -16.45 0.99
CA GLN A 238 -3.90 -17.01 1.47
C GLN A 238 -3.29 -16.11 2.55
N ASP A 239 -2.67 -16.73 3.55
CA ASP A 239 -1.94 -16.00 4.58
C ASP A 239 -0.78 -15.22 3.98
N ARG A 240 -0.54 -14.00 4.47
CA ARG A 240 0.44 -13.09 3.88
C ARG A 240 1.47 -12.64 4.91
N ALA A 241 2.74 -12.70 4.53
CA ALA A 241 3.81 -12.15 5.33
C ALA A 241 3.65 -10.61 5.43
N ILE A 242 3.61 -10.11 6.68
CA ILE A 242 3.43 -8.69 7.02
C ILE A 242 4.69 -8.06 7.60
N THR A 243 5.80 -8.77 7.52
CA THR A 243 7.13 -8.24 7.81
C THR A 243 8.09 -8.58 6.67
N ARG A 244 9.16 -7.82 6.56
CA ARG A 244 10.19 -8.00 5.53
C ARG A 244 11.58 -7.76 6.13
N ASP A 245 12.60 -8.37 5.55
CA ASP A 245 14.01 -8.05 5.81
C ASP A 245 14.35 -6.74 5.09
N LEU A 246 14.23 -5.62 5.80
CA LEU A 246 14.38 -4.26 5.31
C LEU A 246 15.04 -3.38 6.36
N ASP A 247 15.81 -2.39 5.92
CA ASP A 247 16.38 -1.36 6.77
C ASP A 247 15.45 -0.14 6.91
N TRP A 248 14.57 0.09 5.92
CA TRP A 248 13.65 1.21 5.84
C TRP A 248 12.20 0.78 6.07
N GLY A 249 11.54 1.33 7.08
CA GLY A 249 10.16 1.01 7.45
C GLY A 249 9.90 1.14 8.95
N ILE A 250 8.68 0.83 9.37
CA ILE A 250 8.28 0.81 10.79
C ILE A 250 8.84 -0.44 11.47
N GLU A 251 9.46 -0.26 12.63
CA GLU A 251 9.99 -1.35 13.46
C GLU A 251 8.86 -2.25 13.95
N ILE A 252 9.12 -3.55 14.01
CA ILE A 252 8.24 -4.51 14.64
C ILE A 252 8.21 -4.20 16.16
N PRO A 253 7.02 -4.15 16.79
CA PRO A 253 6.90 -3.72 18.20
C PRO A 253 7.38 -4.76 19.22
N ASP A 254 7.84 -5.92 18.78
CA ASP A 254 8.47 -6.95 19.61
C ASP A 254 9.81 -7.38 19.02
N ASN A 255 10.62 -8.08 19.81
CA ASN A 255 11.96 -8.53 19.44
C ASN A 255 12.02 -10.02 19.08
N GLU A 256 10.88 -10.66 18.81
CA GLU A 256 10.82 -12.11 18.61
C GLU A 256 11.43 -12.58 17.29
N LEU A 257 11.54 -11.70 16.29
CA LEU A 257 12.18 -12.00 15.00
C LEU A 257 13.63 -11.49 14.90
N GLY A 258 14.15 -10.85 15.95
CA GLY A 258 15.45 -10.20 15.94
C GLY A 258 15.48 -8.88 15.14
N ASP A 259 16.70 -8.34 14.95
CA ASP A 259 16.92 -7.08 14.24
C ASP A 259 16.85 -7.25 12.70
N GLY A 260 16.82 -6.13 11.99
CA GLY A 260 16.88 -6.10 10.51
C GLY A 260 15.56 -6.43 9.81
N LYS A 261 14.44 -6.37 10.54
CA LYS A 261 13.11 -6.58 9.96
C LYS A 261 12.19 -5.40 10.24
N LYS A 262 11.34 -5.10 9.26
CA LYS A 262 10.34 -4.02 9.34
C LYS A 262 8.95 -4.55 9.02
N ILE A 263 7.94 -3.81 9.48
CA ILE A 263 6.56 -4.04 9.07
C ILE A 263 6.45 -3.74 7.57
N TYR A 264 5.76 -4.62 6.85
CA TYR A 264 5.57 -4.49 5.41
C TYR A 264 4.62 -3.35 5.06
N VAL A 265 5.00 -2.54 4.08
CA VAL A 265 4.27 -1.33 3.69
C VAL A 265 2.79 -1.56 3.43
N TRP A 266 2.38 -2.65 2.80
CA TRP A 266 0.95 -2.91 2.52
C TRP A 266 0.13 -3.26 3.76
N PHE A 267 0.77 -3.66 4.86
CA PHE A 267 0.09 -3.80 6.15
C PHE A 267 -0.08 -2.44 6.81
N GLU A 268 0.95 -1.60 6.83
CA GLU A 268 0.92 -0.32 7.54
C GLU A 268 0.20 0.80 6.77
N ALA A 269 0.32 0.85 5.43
CA ALA A 269 -0.23 1.93 4.64
C ALA A 269 -1.78 2.03 4.75
N VAL A 270 -2.48 0.90 4.85
CA VAL A 270 -3.94 0.91 5.07
C VAL A 270 -4.33 1.39 6.47
N ILE A 271 -3.43 1.27 7.45
CA ILE A 271 -3.61 1.79 8.81
C ILE A 271 -3.50 3.32 8.82
N GLY A 272 -2.85 3.93 7.82
CA GLY A 272 -2.78 5.36 7.63
C GLY A 272 -4.14 6.08 7.62
N TYR A 273 -5.22 5.38 7.26
CA TYR A 273 -6.57 5.94 7.34
C TYR A 273 -7.16 5.91 8.77
N LEU A 274 -6.48 5.32 9.72
CA LEU A 274 -6.89 5.20 11.13
C LEU A 274 -5.98 6.02 12.07
N SER A 275 -4.79 6.40 11.59
CA SER A 275 -3.75 7.11 12.37
C SER A 275 -3.84 8.67 12.31
#